data_6a481a18cbc423f51b1e0e6bd7a91ae8
#
_entry.id   6a481a18cbc423f51b1e0e6bd7a91ae8
#
_cell.length_a   1.000
_cell.length_b   1.000
_cell.length_c   1.000
_cell.angle_alpha   90.00
_cell.angle_beta   90.00
_cell.angle_gamma   90.00
#
_symmetry.space_group_name_H-M   'P 1'
#
loop_
_entity.id
_entity.type
_entity.pdbx_description
1 polymer ?
#
loop_
_entity_poly.entity_id
_entity_poly.type
_entity_poly.pdbx_seq_one_letter_code
_entity_poly.pdbx_strand_id
1 'polypeptide(L)'
;MKDEQRFEMQPKIVGLSLHFQIFSFPYDAVDFALCAVRDEIFMEILITAKHIIMFLFGTENRNILYALITLVVFDYITGICVAIHDQKLSSAIGAKGISKKVMIFILISMSYIADNYFLQAGNTLETVTILFYCANEAISIIENAAKIGIPVPEKMKNLFSSIKEKN
;
A
#
# COMPACT_ATOMS: atom_id res chain seq x y z
N MET A 1 -27.50 -53.58 25.41
CA MET A 1 -26.49 -53.80 26.48
C MET A 1 -25.29 -52.95 26.16
N LYS A 2 -25.07 -51.94 27.05
CA LYS A 2 -23.87 -51.12 27.32
C LYS A 2 -23.58 -50.08 26.27
N ASP A 3 -23.94 -48.98 26.60
CA ASP A 3 -23.60 -47.84 27.47
C ASP A 3 -22.79 -46.80 26.71
N GLU A 4 -23.56 -45.82 26.22
CA GLU A 4 -23.08 -44.50 25.82
C GLU A 4 -22.59 -43.78 27.06
N GLN A 5 -21.32 -43.52 27.18
CA GLN A 5 -20.81 -42.54 28.10
C GLN A 5 -20.66 -41.19 27.38
N ARG A 6 -21.66 -40.37 27.55
CA ARG A 6 -21.68 -38.93 27.29
C ARG A 6 -20.72 -38.24 28.27
N PHE A 7 -19.62 -37.76 27.78
CA PHE A 7 -18.70 -36.95 28.55
C PHE A 7 -19.24 -35.52 28.66
N GLU A 8 -20.07 -35.29 29.69
CA GLU A 8 -20.45 -33.94 30.10
C GLU A 8 -19.26 -33.23 30.74
N MET A 9 -18.70 -32.26 30.02
CA MET A 9 -17.77 -31.29 30.60
C MET A 9 -18.58 -30.27 31.40
N GLN A 10 -18.73 -30.50 32.71
CA GLN A 10 -19.20 -29.50 33.63
C GLN A 10 -18.14 -28.42 33.86
N PRO A 11 -18.45 -27.13 33.74
CA PRO A 11 -17.56 -26.09 34.18
C PRO A 11 -17.58 -26.10 35.74
N LYS A 12 -16.49 -26.54 36.34
CA LYS A 12 -16.25 -26.33 37.77
C LYS A 12 -16.15 -24.84 38.05
N ILE A 13 -17.24 -24.28 38.50
CA ILE A 13 -17.25 -22.99 39.20
C ILE A 13 -16.53 -23.22 40.53
N VAL A 14 -15.25 -22.90 40.54
CA VAL A 14 -14.48 -22.83 41.79
C VAL A 14 -14.95 -21.56 42.49
N GLY A 15 -15.75 -21.75 43.54
CA GLY A 15 -16.10 -20.69 44.47
C GLY A 15 -14.84 -20.11 45.11
N LEU A 16 -14.44 -18.94 44.65
CA LEU A 16 -13.49 -18.11 45.39
C LEU A 16 -14.24 -17.05 46.14
N SER A 17 -14.16 -17.23 47.43
CA SER A 17 -14.33 -16.31 48.55
C SER A 17 -14.49 -14.85 48.14
N LEU A 18 -15.73 -14.35 48.27
CA LEU A 18 -16.09 -12.94 48.30
C LEU A 18 -15.65 -12.34 49.63
N HIS A 19 -14.36 -12.06 49.78
CA HIS A 19 -13.91 -11.14 50.83
C HIS A 19 -12.62 -10.44 50.40
N PHE A 20 -12.75 -9.12 50.25
CA PHE A 20 -11.64 -8.18 50.19
C PHE A 20 -10.90 -8.07 48.85
N GLN A 21 -11.54 -7.49 47.83
CA GLN A 21 -10.81 -6.80 46.77
C GLN A 21 -11.63 -5.64 46.20
N ILE A 22 -12.10 -4.76 47.02
CA ILE A 22 -12.51 -3.42 46.63
C ILE A 22 -11.24 -2.56 46.73
N PHE A 23 -10.56 -2.36 45.67
CA PHE A 23 -9.48 -1.41 45.38
C PHE A 23 -8.25 -2.07 44.73
N SER A 24 -8.49 -2.72 43.63
CA SER A 24 -7.44 -2.88 42.63
C SER A 24 -8.15 -3.01 41.31
N PHE A 25 -8.46 -1.88 40.67
CA PHE A 25 -8.76 -1.89 39.27
C PHE A 25 -7.48 -2.41 38.60
N PRO A 26 -7.48 -3.58 37.96
CA PRO A 26 -6.27 -4.07 37.31
C PRO A 26 -5.96 -3.10 36.17
N TYR A 27 -4.85 -2.42 36.30
CA TYR A 27 -4.28 -1.63 35.18
C TYR A 27 -4.30 -2.45 33.91
N ASP A 28 -4.13 -3.75 34.03
CA ASP A 28 -4.21 -4.72 32.92
C ASP A 28 -5.56 -4.76 32.19
N ALA A 29 -6.68 -4.54 32.85
CA ALA A 29 -8.01 -4.56 32.23
C ALA A 29 -8.30 -3.28 31.45
N VAL A 30 -7.80 -2.13 31.90
CA VAL A 30 -7.92 -0.86 31.19
C VAL A 30 -7.01 -0.88 29.96
N ASP A 31 -5.78 -1.36 30.11
CA ASP A 31 -4.83 -1.49 29.01
C ASP A 31 -5.31 -2.50 27.97
N PHE A 32 -5.91 -3.61 28.39
CA PHE A 32 -6.54 -4.58 27.49
C PHE A 32 -7.74 -3.99 26.74
N ALA A 33 -8.61 -3.26 27.43
CA ALA A 33 -9.75 -2.59 26.81
C ALA A 33 -9.30 -1.50 25.83
N LEU A 34 -8.29 -0.70 26.18
CA LEU A 34 -7.70 0.30 25.30
C LEU A 34 -7.04 -0.34 24.08
N CYS A 35 -6.37 -1.49 24.25
CA CYS A 35 -5.80 -2.24 23.16
C CYS A 35 -6.87 -2.76 22.21
N ALA A 36 -7.95 -3.35 22.73
CA ALA A 36 -9.07 -3.84 21.92
C ALA A 36 -9.77 -2.71 21.13
N VAL A 37 -10.04 -1.58 21.78
CA VAL A 37 -10.64 -0.40 21.12
C VAL A 37 -9.70 0.16 20.05
N ARG A 38 -8.40 0.21 20.32
CA ARG A 38 -7.40 0.63 19.32
C ARG A 38 -7.39 -0.29 18.11
N ASP A 39 -7.46 -1.60 18.32
CA ASP A 39 -7.42 -2.59 17.24
C ASP A 39 -8.72 -2.55 16.42
N GLU A 40 -9.89 -2.33 17.03
CA GLU A 40 -11.15 -2.11 16.32
C GLU A 40 -11.10 -0.83 15.48
N ILE A 41 -10.67 0.30 16.03
CA ILE A 41 -10.53 1.56 15.29
C ILE A 41 -9.53 1.39 14.14
N PHE A 42 -8.42 0.71 14.37
CA PHE A 42 -7.42 0.46 13.34
C PHE A 42 -7.98 -0.40 12.20
N MET A 43 -8.75 -1.45 12.54
CA MET A 43 -9.42 -2.28 11.52
C MET A 43 -10.47 -1.49 10.72
N GLU A 44 -11.27 -0.64 11.36
CA GLU A 44 -12.22 0.24 10.66
C GLU A 44 -11.53 1.21 9.70
N ILE A 45 -10.41 1.80 10.13
CA ILE A 45 -9.59 2.68 9.28
C ILE A 45 -9.06 1.91 8.08
N LEU A 46 -8.56 0.69 8.27
CA LEU A 46 -8.05 -0.15 7.17
C LEU A 46 -9.16 -0.54 6.18
N ILE A 47 -10.34 -0.90 6.68
CA ILE A 47 -11.49 -1.25 5.83
C ILE A 47 -11.94 -0.02 5.03
N THR A 48 -12.04 1.13 5.67
CA THR A 48 -12.41 2.39 5.01
C THR A 48 -11.38 2.79 3.97
N ALA A 49 -10.08 2.72 4.30
CA ALA A 49 -9.00 2.99 3.36
C ALA A 49 -9.03 2.03 2.15
N LYS A 50 -9.30 0.75 2.39
CA LYS A 50 -9.49 -0.24 1.31
C LYS A 50 -10.65 0.15 0.39
N HIS A 51 -11.81 0.53 0.93
CA HIS A 51 -12.95 0.97 0.14
C HIS A 51 -12.66 2.22 -0.67
N ILE A 52 -11.98 3.21 -0.09
CA ILE A 52 -11.54 4.41 -0.80
C ILE A 52 -10.59 4.05 -1.94
N ILE A 53 -9.60 3.19 -1.70
CA ILE A 53 -8.67 2.75 -2.73
C ILE A 53 -9.41 2.00 -3.86
N MET A 54 -10.35 1.11 -3.51
CA MET A 54 -11.16 0.39 -4.51
C MET A 54 -12.06 1.35 -5.31
N PHE A 55 -12.58 2.40 -4.70
CA PHE A 55 -13.37 3.42 -5.38
C PHE A 55 -12.52 4.27 -6.33
N LEU A 56 -11.29 4.61 -5.95
CA LEU A 56 -10.40 5.47 -6.75
C LEU A 56 -9.69 4.75 -7.89
N PHE A 57 -9.42 3.46 -7.76
CA PHE A 57 -8.59 2.69 -8.71
C PHE A 57 -9.26 1.42 -9.24
N GLY A 58 -10.52 1.17 -8.91
CA GLY A 58 -11.22 -0.05 -9.30
C GLY A 58 -10.57 -1.34 -8.77
N THR A 59 -10.94 -2.46 -9.36
CA THR A 59 -10.43 -3.78 -8.96
C THR A 59 -9.80 -4.57 -10.10
N GLU A 60 -10.00 -4.16 -11.34
CA GLU A 60 -9.64 -4.96 -12.50
C GLU A 60 -8.15 -4.86 -12.87
N ASN A 61 -7.56 -3.68 -12.76
CA ASN A 61 -6.17 -3.44 -13.12
C ASN A 61 -5.16 -3.62 -11.97
N ARG A 62 -5.53 -4.37 -10.92
CA ARG A 62 -4.71 -4.49 -9.69
C ARG A 62 -3.27 -4.91 -9.94
N ASN A 63 -3.02 -5.85 -10.84
CA ASN A 63 -1.66 -6.37 -11.04
C ASN A 63 -0.73 -5.31 -11.64
N ILE A 64 -1.19 -4.53 -12.61
CA ILE A 64 -0.38 -3.46 -13.21
C ILE A 64 -0.27 -2.26 -12.27
N LEU A 65 -1.29 -2.00 -11.43
CA LEU A 65 -1.22 -0.99 -10.38
C LEU A 65 -0.18 -1.35 -9.31
N TYR A 66 -0.11 -2.62 -8.88
CA TYR A 66 0.94 -3.09 -7.96
C TYR A 66 2.33 -2.98 -8.57
N ALA A 67 2.48 -3.29 -9.87
CA ALA A 67 3.73 -3.07 -10.58
C ALA A 67 4.14 -1.59 -10.56
N LEU A 68 3.20 -0.68 -10.82
CA LEU A 68 3.47 0.76 -10.74
C LEU A 68 3.88 1.20 -9.33
N ILE A 69 3.15 0.77 -8.28
CA ILE A 69 3.50 1.09 -6.89
C ILE A 69 4.94 0.65 -6.59
N THR A 70 5.30 -0.56 -7.00
CA THR A 70 6.65 -1.08 -6.82
C THR A 70 7.70 -0.23 -7.53
N LEU A 71 7.45 0.16 -8.78
CA LEU A 71 8.35 1.03 -9.55
C LEU A 71 8.48 2.42 -8.92
N VAL A 72 7.37 3.00 -8.46
CA VAL A 72 7.35 4.29 -7.74
C VAL A 72 8.23 4.25 -6.48
N VAL A 73 8.15 3.15 -5.71
CA VAL A 73 9.00 2.97 -4.52
C VAL A 73 10.46 2.81 -4.91
N PHE A 74 10.76 2.03 -5.94
CA PHE A 74 12.14 1.83 -6.41
C PHE A 74 12.74 3.11 -6.98
N ASP A 75 11.97 3.90 -7.75
CA ASP A 75 12.44 5.18 -8.23
C ASP A 75 12.76 6.14 -7.08
N TYR A 76 11.91 6.19 -6.07
CA TYR A 76 12.18 7.02 -4.89
C TYR A 76 13.45 6.59 -4.16
N ILE A 77 13.64 5.28 -3.94
CA ILE A 77 14.85 4.74 -3.29
C ILE A 77 16.10 5.06 -4.13
N THR A 78 16.06 4.79 -5.43
CA THR A 78 17.20 5.05 -6.32
C THR A 78 17.52 6.55 -6.42
N GLY A 79 16.49 7.41 -6.41
CA GLY A 79 16.65 8.87 -6.34
C GLY A 79 17.36 9.34 -5.07
N ILE A 80 17.04 8.74 -3.92
CA ILE A 80 17.77 8.98 -2.65
C ILE A 80 19.23 8.53 -2.78
N CYS A 81 19.49 7.36 -3.36
CA CYS A 81 20.85 6.87 -3.58
C CYS A 81 21.68 7.85 -4.43
N VAL A 82 21.10 8.41 -5.49
CA VAL A 82 21.75 9.45 -6.29
C VAL A 82 22.01 10.71 -5.47
N ALA A 83 21.05 11.17 -4.67
CA ALA A 83 21.19 12.36 -3.84
C ALA A 83 22.30 12.20 -2.77
N ILE A 84 22.45 10.99 -2.21
CA ILE A 84 23.55 10.66 -1.29
C ILE A 84 24.88 10.64 -2.04
N HIS A 85 24.95 9.99 -3.19
CA HIS A 85 26.15 9.92 -4.03
C HIS A 85 26.64 11.32 -4.41
N ASP A 86 25.76 12.21 -4.80
CA ASP A 86 26.06 13.58 -5.20
C ASP A 86 26.23 14.54 -4.02
N GLN A 87 26.09 14.07 -2.79
CA GLN A 87 26.14 14.87 -1.55
C GLN A 87 25.14 16.05 -1.53
N LYS A 88 23.99 15.87 -2.20
CA LYS A 88 22.91 16.87 -2.33
C LYS A 88 21.62 16.49 -1.63
N LEU A 89 21.69 15.58 -0.65
CA LEU A 89 20.50 15.15 0.07
C LEU A 89 19.88 16.31 0.85
N SER A 90 18.62 16.63 0.55
CA SER A 90 17.86 17.63 1.29
C SER A 90 16.39 17.23 1.39
N SER A 91 15.72 17.68 2.46
CA SER A 91 14.29 17.45 2.68
C SER A 91 13.42 18.05 1.56
N ALA A 92 13.85 19.17 0.97
CA ALA A 92 13.15 19.79 -0.15
C ALA A 92 13.15 18.92 -1.41
N ILE A 93 14.27 18.24 -1.70
CA ILE A 93 14.37 17.31 -2.83
C ILE A 93 13.44 16.11 -2.60
N GLY A 94 13.44 15.56 -1.39
CA GLY A 94 12.55 14.46 -1.01
C GLY A 94 11.06 14.83 -1.13
N ALA A 95 10.66 15.98 -0.60
CA ALA A 95 9.30 16.48 -0.68
C ALA A 95 8.82 16.68 -2.14
N LYS A 96 9.67 17.26 -3.00
CA LYS A 96 9.36 17.41 -4.43
C LYS A 96 9.17 16.06 -5.13
N GLY A 97 9.97 15.06 -4.79
CA GLY A 97 9.82 13.70 -5.29
C GLY A 97 8.47 13.10 -4.91
N ILE A 98 8.10 13.17 -3.63
CA ILE A 98 6.82 12.66 -3.13
C ILE A 98 5.64 13.36 -3.78
N SER A 99 5.68 14.70 -3.93
CA SER A 99 4.59 15.46 -4.57
C SER A 99 4.32 14.99 -5.99
N LYS A 100 5.36 14.71 -6.78
CA LYS A 100 5.20 14.15 -8.12
C LYS A 100 4.52 12.77 -8.10
N LYS A 101 4.89 11.91 -7.16
CA LYS A 101 4.30 10.57 -7.00
C LYS A 101 2.81 10.63 -6.65
N VAL A 102 2.43 11.54 -5.75
CA VAL A 102 1.02 11.79 -5.42
C VAL A 102 0.23 12.22 -6.66
N MET A 103 0.78 13.11 -7.49
CA MET A 103 0.13 13.53 -8.74
C MET A 103 -0.07 12.39 -9.73
N ILE A 104 0.85 11.42 -9.82
CA ILE A 104 0.69 10.23 -10.66
C ILE A 104 -0.58 9.47 -10.25
N PHE A 105 -0.75 9.18 -8.96
CA PHE A 105 -1.93 8.46 -8.47
C PHE A 105 -3.24 9.24 -8.67
N ILE A 106 -3.20 10.56 -8.53
CA ILE A 106 -4.37 11.41 -8.84
C ILE A 106 -4.75 11.29 -10.32
N LEU A 107 -3.80 11.33 -11.24
CA LEU A 107 -4.06 11.21 -12.67
C LEU A 107 -4.59 9.83 -13.06
N ILE A 108 -4.11 8.76 -12.42
CA ILE A 108 -4.65 7.41 -12.62
C ILE A 108 -6.10 7.32 -12.11
N SER A 109 -6.38 7.86 -10.92
CA SER A 109 -7.75 7.91 -10.41
C SER A 109 -8.69 8.70 -11.31
N MET A 110 -8.21 9.81 -11.88
CA MET A 110 -8.98 10.58 -12.86
C MET A 110 -9.27 9.76 -14.13
N SER A 111 -8.29 9.00 -14.63
CA SER A 111 -8.46 8.13 -15.80
C SER A 111 -9.48 7.03 -15.52
N TYR A 112 -9.44 6.40 -14.34
CA TYR A 112 -10.42 5.42 -13.90
C TYR A 112 -11.83 6.00 -13.84
N ILE A 113 -11.99 7.19 -13.24
CA ILE A 113 -13.27 7.90 -13.18
C ILE A 113 -13.77 8.23 -14.58
N ALA A 114 -12.90 8.70 -15.46
CA ALA A 114 -13.26 9.01 -16.85
C ALA A 114 -13.74 7.75 -17.60
N ASP A 115 -13.05 6.63 -17.49
CA ASP A 115 -13.44 5.37 -18.12
C ASP A 115 -14.81 4.88 -17.64
N ASN A 116 -15.06 4.93 -16.34
CA ASN A 116 -16.25 4.30 -15.76
C ASN A 116 -17.50 5.18 -15.84
N TYR A 117 -17.35 6.52 -15.70
CA TYR A 117 -18.49 7.42 -15.58
C TYR A 117 -18.77 8.22 -16.86
N PHE A 118 -17.76 8.48 -17.70
CA PHE A 118 -17.92 9.31 -18.88
C PHE A 118 -17.79 8.54 -20.20
N LEU A 119 -16.79 7.67 -20.32
CA LEU A 119 -16.47 7.01 -21.58
C LEU A 119 -17.08 5.63 -21.71
N GLN A 120 -17.35 4.95 -20.59
CA GLN A 120 -17.76 3.54 -20.54
C GLN A 120 -16.86 2.62 -21.38
N ALA A 121 -15.56 2.93 -21.40
CA ALA A 121 -14.55 2.34 -22.28
C ALA A 121 -13.85 1.10 -21.69
N GLY A 122 -14.38 0.53 -20.59
CA GLY A 122 -13.86 -0.70 -20.02
C GLY A 122 -12.42 -0.59 -19.53
N ASN A 123 -12.07 0.43 -18.72
CA ASN A 123 -10.75 0.65 -18.09
C ASN A 123 -9.57 0.84 -19.08
N THR A 124 -9.85 1.20 -20.33
CA THR A 124 -8.80 1.36 -21.36
C THR A 124 -7.90 2.55 -21.03
N LEU A 125 -8.47 3.71 -20.72
CA LEU A 125 -7.73 4.93 -20.41
C LEU A 125 -6.91 4.77 -19.11
N GLU A 126 -7.48 4.14 -18.10
CA GLU A 126 -6.77 3.81 -16.87
C GLU A 126 -5.56 2.92 -17.14
N THR A 127 -5.75 1.83 -17.92
CA THR A 127 -4.69 0.89 -18.28
C THR A 127 -3.54 1.60 -19.00
N VAL A 128 -3.85 2.39 -20.02
CA VAL A 128 -2.85 3.15 -20.78
C VAL A 128 -2.11 4.14 -19.88
N THR A 129 -2.83 4.83 -19.00
CA THR A 129 -2.25 5.78 -18.04
C THR A 129 -1.28 5.08 -17.08
N ILE A 130 -1.66 3.93 -16.51
CA ILE A 130 -0.79 3.16 -15.61
C ILE A 130 0.48 2.69 -16.36
N LEU A 131 0.33 2.13 -17.56
CA LEU A 131 1.46 1.66 -18.37
C LEU A 131 2.42 2.79 -18.74
N PHE A 132 1.89 3.97 -19.08
CA PHE A 132 2.70 5.15 -19.34
C PHE A 132 3.55 5.54 -18.12
N TYR A 133 2.95 5.56 -16.93
CA TYR A 133 3.71 5.88 -15.72
C TYR A 133 4.65 4.75 -15.28
N CYS A 134 4.31 3.48 -15.50
CA CYS A 134 5.26 2.37 -15.33
C CYS A 134 6.52 2.56 -16.18
N ALA A 135 6.36 2.93 -17.44
CA ALA A 135 7.51 3.20 -18.33
C ALA A 135 8.33 4.41 -17.85
N ASN A 136 7.68 5.50 -17.42
CA ASN A 136 8.36 6.68 -16.89
C ASN A 136 9.17 6.37 -15.62
N GLU A 137 8.59 5.64 -14.66
CA GLU A 137 9.28 5.27 -13.42
C GLU A 137 10.45 4.32 -13.72
N ALA A 138 10.26 3.34 -14.62
CA ALA A 138 11.35 2.45 -15.03
C ALA A 138 12.51 3.20 -15.70
N ILE A 139 12.23 4.16 -16.59
CA ILE A 139 13.25 5.02 -17.20
C ILE A 139 14.00 5.82 -16.13
N SER A 140 13.27 6.41 -15.17
CA SER A 140 13.87 7.17 -14.08
C SER A 140 14.81 6.32 -13.22
N ILE A 141 14.42 5.08 -12.90
CA ILE A 141 15.27 4.11 -12.17
C ILE A 141 16.56 3.83 -12.97
N ILE A 142 16.44 3.61 -14.28
CA ILE A 142 17.55 3.37 -15.17
C ILE A 142 18.51 4.58 -15.21
N GLU A 143 17.95 5.79 -15.30
CA GLU A 143 18.73 7.02 -15.27
C GLU A 143 19.45 7.21 -13.92
N ASN A 144 18.77 6.91 -12.82
CA ASN A 144 19.36 6.96 -11.48
C ASN A 144 20.51 5.96 -11.33
N ALA A 145 20.33 4.73 -11.83
CA ALA A 145 21.38 3.71 -11.83
C ALA A 145 22.61 4.16 -12.67
N ALA A 146 22.38 4.75 -13.82
CA ALA A 146 23.47 5.27 -14.67
C ALA A 146 24.23 6.42 -14.00
N LYS A 147 23.55 7.31 -13.25
CA LYS A 147 24.19 8.43 -12.52
C LYS A 147 25.16 7.96 -11.45
N ILE A 148 24.90 6.82 -10.79
CA ILE A 148 25.79 6.22 -9.79
C ILE A 148 26.81 5.23 -10.39
N GLY A 149 26.92 5.19 -11.72
CA GLY A 149 27.93 4.41 -12.45
C GLY A 149 27.57 2.94 -12.70
N ILE A 150 26.32 2.53 -12.48
CA ILE A 150 25.86 1.16 -12.82
C ILE A 150 25.65 1.06 -14.33
N PRO A 151 26.29 0.11 -15.03
CA PRO A 151 26.11 -0.06 -16.48
C PRO A 151 24.69 -0.59 -16.78
N VAL A 152 23.96 0.12 -17.64
CA VAL A 152 22.60 -0.27 -18.03
C VAL A 152 22.60 -0.71 -19.50
N PRO A 153 22.09 -1.93 -19.81
CA PRO A 153 22.00 -2.42 -21.17
C PRO A 153 21.10 -1.52 -22.05
N GLU A 154 21.57 -1.18 -23.24
CA GLU A 154 20.81 -0.35 -24.21
C GLU A 154 19.44 -0.95 -24.55
N LYS A 155 19.33 -2.28 -24.57
CA LYS A 155 18.05 -2.96 -24.82
C LYS A 155 16.97 -2.60 -23.80
N MET A 156 17.34 -2.42 -22.52
CA MET A 156 16.39 -1.99 -21.47
C MET A 156 15.91 -0.58 -21.71
N LYS A 157 16.81 0.35 -22.01
CA LYS A 157 16.46 1.74 -22.31
C LYS A 157 15.47 1.83 -23.48
N ASN A 158 15.79 1.13 -24.56
CA ASN A 158 14.97 1.14 -25.77
C ASN A 158 13.58 0.53 -25.56
N LEU A 159 13.48 -0.53 -24.75
CA LEU A 159 12.20 -1.17 -24.42
C LEU A 159 11.25 -0.19 -23.71
N PHE A 160 11.70 0.46 -22.67
CA PHE A 160 10.85 1.37 -21.89
C PHE A 160 10.55 2.68 -22.64
N SER A 161 11.49 3.18 -23.42
CA SER A 161 11.26 4.36 -24.28
C SER A 161 10.18 4.06 -25.33
N SER A 162 10.20 2.89 -25.96
CA SER A 162 9.19 2.52 -26.96
C SER A 162 7.79 2.31 -26.36
N ILE A 163 7.67 1.91 -25.09
CA ILE A 163 6.39 1.84 -24.41
C ILE A 163 5.85 3.25 -24.14
N LYS A 164 6.72 4.19 -23.76
CA LYS A 164 6.36 5.58 -23.53
C LYS A 164 5.90 6.32 -24.78
N GLU A 165 6.49 6.04 -25.94
CA GLU A 165 6.15 6.68 -27.20
C GLU A 165 4.86 6.14 -27.83
N LYS A 166 4.46 4.91 -27.51
CA LYS A 166 3.25 4.28 -28.07
C LYS A 166 1.97 4.65 -27.34
N ASN A 167 2.06 5.25 -26.17
CA ASN A 167 0.93 5.69 -25.33
C ASN A 167 0.89 7.22 -25.25
#